data_7cd5e9d15935842d92af6db72b5594ce
#
_entry.id   7cd5e9d15935842d92af6db72b5594ce
#
_cell.length_a   1.000
_cell.length_b   1.000
_cell.length_c   1.000
_cell.angle_alpha   90.00
_cell.angle_beta   90.00
_cell.angle_gamma   90.00
#
_symmetry.space_group_name_H-M   'P 1'
#
loop_
_entity.id
_entity.type
_entity.pdbx_description
1 polymer ?
#
loop_
_entity_poly.entity_id
_entity_poly.type
_entity_poly.pdbx_seq_one_letter_code
_entity_poly.pdbx_strand_id
1 'polypeptide(L)'
;MTTIDDYLQGIIKQILESYRHLLDLKDKPGDLEIIKTEILRINGFFKVIIKKIESSQIQSDIYIKLLKQTKHFLSNYEFEREIETMSTLYSDDPNRLKNIRLKIIESLQNNELMETIETIYNLKS
;
A
#
# COMPACT_ATOMS: atom_id res chain seq x y z
N MET A 1 -4.04 3.89 27.16
CA MET A 1 -4.67 4.77 26.18
C MET A 1 -3.84 4.79 24.89
N THR A 2 -4.46 4.50 23.75
CA THR A 2 -3.78 4.45 22.47
C THR A 2 -3.56 5.87 21.94
N THR A 3 -2.30 6.24 21.71
CA THR A 3 -1.99 7.53 21.08
C THR A 3 -2.22 7.42 19.59
N ILE A 4 -2.25 8.59 18.90
CA ILE A 4 -2.37 8.61 17.45
C ILE A 4 -1.14 7.97 16.79
N ASP A 5 0.04 8.14 17.40
CA ASP A 5 1.26 7.48 16.93
C ASP A 5 1.14 5.96 17.00
N ASP A 6 0.61 5.43 18.08
CA ASP A 6 0.41 3.98 18.24
C ASP A 6 -0.59 3.46 17.22
N TYR A 7 -1.66 4.20 16.99
CA TYR A 7 -2.66 3.85 16.01
C TYR A 7 -2.07 3.79 14.60
N LEU A 8 -1.32 4.82 14.20
CA LEU A 8 -0.67 4.87 12.90
C LEU A 8 0.40 3.78 12.77
N GLN A 9 1.13 3.49 13.83
CA GLN A 9 2.13 2.40 13.83
C GLN A 9 1.47 1.05 13.53
N GLY A 10 0.28 0.80 14.11
CA GLY A 10 -0.46 -0.43 13.83
C GLY A 10 -0.86 -0.56 12.36
N ILE A 11 -1.31 0.55 11.76
CA ILE A 11 -1.67 0.57 10.35
C ILE A 11 -0.42 0.39 9.48
N ILE A 12 0.67 1.06 9.80
CA ILE A 12 1.94 0.97 9.09
C ILE A 12 2.46 -0.47 9.08
N LYS A 13 2.37 -1.16 10.21
CA LYS A 13 2.75 -2.57 10.30
C LYS A 13 1.96 -3.43 9.33
N GLN A 14 0.65 -3.20 9.24
CA GLN A 14 -0.21 -3.96 8.34
C GLN A 14 0.10 -3.65 6.87
N ILE A 15 0.43 -2.40 6.54
CA ILE A 15 0.86 -2.04 5.18
C ILE A 15 2.13 -2.81 4.82
N LEU A 16 3.10 -2.86 5.72
CA LEU A 16 4.35 -3.59 5.48
C LEU A 16 4.10 -5.09 5.29
N GLU A 17 3.18 -5.66 6.05
CA GLU A 17 2.80 -7.07 5.90
C GLU A 17 2.18 -7.33 4.52
N SER A 18 1.27 -6.47 4.08
CA SER A 18 0.66 -6.59 2.75
C SER A 18 1.70 -6.44 1.65
N TYR A 19 2.62 -5.49 1.80
CA TYR A 19 3.71 -5.27 0.85
C TYR A 19 4.59 -6.52 0.73
N ARG A 20 4.99 -7.10 1.86
CA ARG A 20 5.80 -8.34 1.87
C ARG A 20 5.07 -9.48 1.21
N HIS A 21 3.76 -9.59 1.44
CA HIS A 21 2.95 -10.64 0.81
C HIS A 21 2.99 -10.49 -0.72
N LEU A 22 2.88 -9.26 -1.23
CA LEU A 22 3.01 -9.00 -2.66
C LEU A 22 4.39 -9.39 -3.20
N LEU A 23 5.44 -9.14 -2.43
CA LEU A 23 6.80 -9.52 -2.81
C LEU A 23 6.98 -11.03 -2.89
N ASP A 24 6.31 -11.78 -2.02
CA ASP A 24 6.50 -13.22 -1.89
C ASP A 24 5.65 -14.06 -2.85
N LEU A 25 4.69 -13.48 -3.55
CA LEU A 25 3.85 -14.22 -4.49
C LEU A 25 4.68 -14.75 -5.67
N LYS A 26 4.29 -15.92 -6.19
CA LYS A 26 5.03 -16.63 -7.24
C LYS A 26 4.33 -16.60 -8.60
N ASP A 27 3.34 -15.78 -8.77
CA ASP A 27 2.60 -15.61 -10.03
C ASP A 27 1.90 -16.90 -10.48
N LYS A 28 1.30 -17.58 -9.51
CA LYS A 28 0.57 -18.83 -9.75
C LYS A 28 -0.91 -18.56 -10.02
N PRO A 29 -1.62 -19.48 -10.67
CA PRO A 29 -3.08 -19.37 -10.78
C PRO A 29 -3.71 -19.12 -9.40
N GLY A 30 -4.64 -18.17 -9.34
CA GLY A 30 -5.27 -17.74 -8.09
C GLY A 30 -4.60 -16.54 -7.43
N ASP A 31 -3.38 -16.20 -7.80
CA ASP A 31 -2.66 -15.09 -7.19
C ASP A 31 -3.31 -13.72 -7.47
N LEU A 32 -4.05 -13.60 -8.57
CA LEU A 32 -4.72 -12.34 -8.88
C LEU A 32 -5.70 -11.92 -7.78
N GLU A 33 -6.42 -12.87 -7.20
CA GLU A 33 -7.33 -12.57 -6.08
C GLU A 33 -6.56 -12.14 -4.84
N ILE A 34 -5.38 -12.69 -4.62
CA ILE A 34 -4.52 -12.30 -3.50
C ILE A 34 -4.00 -10.88 -3.74
N ILE A 35 -3.52 -10.58 -4.96
CA ILE A 35 -3.05 -9.24 -5.34
C ILE A 35 -4.18 -8.23 -5.14
N LYS A 36 -5.39 -8.55 -5.57
CA LYS A 36 -6.56 -7.70 -5.41
C LYS A 36 -6.83 -7.41 -3.94
N THR A 37 -6.84 -8.43 -3.11
CA THR A 37 -7.06 -8.29 -1.66
C THR A 37 -6.01 -7.39 -1.04
N GLU A 38 -4.75 -7.60 -1.36
CA GLU A 38 -3.66 -6.82 -0.77
C GLU A 38 -3.70 -5.35 -1.22
N ILE A 39 -3.97 -5.07 -2.48
CA ILE A 39 -4.04 -3.68 -2.94
C ILE A 39 -5.25 -2.95 -2.37
N LEU A 40 -6.38 -3.63 -2.21
CA LEU A 40 -7.55 -3.05 -1.56
C LEU A 40 -7.24 -2.69 -0.10
N ARG A 41 -6.53 -3.56 0.61
CA ARG A 41 -6.11 -3.30 1.99
C ARG A 41 -5.19 -2.09 2.06
N ILE A 42 -4.17 -2.04 1.20
CA ILE A 42 -3.21 -0.93 1.17
C ILE A 42 -3.93 0.38 0.88
N ASN A 43 -4.80 0.41 -0.13
CA ASN A 43 -5.57 1.61 -0.46
C ASN A 43 -6.43 2.07 0.71
N GLY A 44 -7.08 1.14 1.40
CA GLY A 44 -7.88 1.43 2.58
C GLY A 44 -7.05 2.01 3.71
N PHE A 45 -5.87 1.42 3.96
CA PHE A 45 -4.96 1.93 5.00
C PHE A 45 -4.45 3.33 4.65
N PHE A 46 -4.14 3.60 3.40
CA PHE A 46 -3.70 4.94 2.99
C PHE A 46 -4.80 5.98 3.22
N LYS A 47 -6.05 5.64 2.90
CA LYS A 47 -7.19 6.53 3.17
C LYS A 47 -7.34 6.83 4.66
N VAL A 48 -7.15 5.81 5.50
CA VAL A 48 -7.22 5.99 6.96
C VAL A 48 -6.08 6.88 7.45
N ILE A 49 -4.86 6.67 6.95
CA ILE A 49 -3.69 7.49 7.30
C ILE A 49 -3.98 8.96 6.97
N ILE A 50 -4.44 9.23 5.75
CA ILE A 50 -4.76 10.59 5.30
C ILE A 50 -5.76 11.23 6.26
N LYS A 51 -6.86 10.54 6.54
CA LYS A 51 -7.91 11.06 7.40
C LYS A 51 -7.40 11.34 8.82
N LYS A 52 -6.61 10.43 9.38
CA LYS A 52 -6.10 10.58 10.74
C LYS A 52 -5.09 11.72 10.86
N ILE A 53 -4.19 11.85 9.90
CA ILE A 53 -3.20 12.93 9.93
C ILE A 53 -3.90 14.28 9.77
N GLU A 54 -4.83 14.38 8.83
CA GLU A 54 -5.55 15.64 8.60
C GLU A 54 -6.43 16.06 9.79
N SER A 55 -7.14 15.11 10.38
CA SER A 55 -8.05 15.41 11.49
C SER A 55 -7.32 15.67 12.82
N SER A 56 -6.10 15.18 12.97
CA SER A 56 -5.35 15.26 14.22
C SER A 56 -4.41 16.45 14.28
N GLN A 57 -4.28 17.21 13.20
CA GLN A 57 -3.40 18.38 13.12
C GLN A 57 -1.95 18.05 13.51
N ILE A 58 -1.47 16.87 13.11
CA ILE A 58 -0.09 16.46 13.37
C ILE A 58 0.86 17.41 12.65
N GLN A 59 1.87 17.92 13.37
CA GLN A 59 2.86 18.86 12.84
C GLN A 59 4.21 18.19 12.48
N SER A 60 4.33 16.88 12.69
CA SER A 60 5.56 16.16 12.39
C SER A 60 5.87 16.15 10.90
N ASP A 61 7.10 16.53 10.52
CA ASP A 61 7.52 16.58 9.12
C ASP A 61 7.40 15.24 8.42
N ILE A 62 7.70 14.14 9.12
CA ILE A 62 7.64 12.81 8.52
C ILE A 62 6.20 12.39 8.25
N TYR A 63 5.26 12.73 9.12
CA TYR A 63 3.84 12.44 8.89
C TYR A 63 3.26 13.32 7.79
N ILE A 64 3.69 14.57 7.69
CA ILE A 64 3.27 15.45 6.60
C ILE A 64 3.80 14.92 5.27
N LYS A 65 5.04 14.43 5.24
CA LYS A 65 5.60 13.79 4.06
C LYS A 65 4.80 12.55 3.67
N LEU A 66 4.46 11.71 4.65
CA LEU A 66 3.64 10.51 4.41
C LEU A 66 2.27 10.88 3.85
N LEU A 67 1.64 11.93 4.39
CA LEU A 67 0.36 12.42 3.91
C LEU A 67 0.41 12.76 2.42
N LYS A 68 1.42 13.51 2.02
CA LYS A 68 1.60 13.89 0.60
C LYS A 68 1.85 12.69 -0.28
N GLN A 69 2.68 11.75 0.18
CA GLN A 69 3.03 10.55 -0.59
C GLN A 69 1.82 9.63 -0.77
N THR A 70 1.01 9.44 0.29
CA THR A 70 -0.17 8.58 0.20
C THR A 70 -1.25 9.20 -0.70
N LYS A 71 -1.43 10.51 -0.63
CA LYS A 71 -2.34 11.22 -1.54
C LYS A 71 -1.89 11.08 -2.99
N HIS A 72 -0.59 11.23 -3.25
CA HIS A 72 -0.03 11.08 -4.58
C HIS A 72 -0.29 9.67 -5.13
N PHE A 73 -0.03 8.65 -4.31
CA PHE A 73 -0.25 7.26 -4.71
C PHE A 73 -1.71 7.02 -5.10
N LEU A 74 -2.65 7.43 -4.24
CA LEU A 74 -4.08 7.21 -4.51
C LEU A 74 -4.58 8.00 -5.72
N SER A 75 -3.98 9.16 -6.00
CA SER A 75 -4.38 9.98 -7.15
C SER A 75 -3.84 9.49 -8.48
N ASN A 76 -2.69 8.81 -8.47
CA ASN A 76 -1.97 8.45 -9.70
C ASN A 76 -2.09 6.99 -10.11
N TYR A 77 -2.62 6.12 -9.25
CA TYR A 77 -2.69 4.69 -9.55
C TYR A 77 -4.08 4.14 -9.30
N GLU A 78 -4.64 3.46 -10.29
CA GLU A 78 -5.98 2.84 -10.22
C GLU A 78 -5.86 1.33 -10.44
N PHE A 79 -5.10 0.66 -9.61
CA PHE A 79 -4.83 -0.77 -9.76
C PHE A 79 -6.08 -1.63 -9.65
N GLU A 80 -7.07 -1.20 -8.87
CA GLU A 80 -8.33 -1.93 -8.73
C GLU A 80 -8.99 -2.13 -10.09
N ARG A 81 -9.00 -1.09 -10.92
CA ARG A 81 -9.58 -1.15 -12.25
C ARG A 81 -8.78 -2.07 -13.17
N GLU A 82 -7.45 -1.97 -13.13
CA GLU A 82 -6.58 -2.84 -13.94
C GLU A 82 -6.76 -4.30 -13.57
N ILE A 83 -6.88 -4.60 -12.29
CA ILE A 83 -7.09 -5.96 -11.80
C ILE A 83 -8.44 -6.50 -12.23
N GLU A 84 -9.50 -5.70 -12.18
CA GLU A 84 -10.82 -6.12 -12.66
C GLU A 84 -10.80 -6.48 -14.15
N THR A 85 -10.11 -5.68 -14.94
CA THR A 85 -9.96 -5.96 -16.37
C THR A 85 -9.24 -7.28 -16.58
N MET A 86 -8.15 -7.50 -15.85
CA MET A 86 -7.40 -8.75 -15.93
C MET A 86 -8.21 -9.97 -15.50
N SER A 87 -9.02 -9.82 -14.44
CA SER A 87 -9.79 -10.95 -13.92
C SER A 87 -10.82 -11.47 -14.93
N THR A 88 -11.27 -10.63 -15.84
CA THR A 88 -12.21 -11.01 -16.88
C THR A 88 -11.55 -11.80 -18.00
N LEU A 89 -10.31 -11.44 -18.37
CA LEU A 89 -9.67 -11.96 -19.58
C LEU A 89 -8.43 -12.83 -19.33
N TYR A 90 -7.64 -12.51 -18.30
CA TYR A 90 -6.30 -13.07 -18.15
C TYR A 90 -5.96 -13.43 -16.71
N SER A 91 -6.93 -13.92 -15.94
CA SER A 91 -6.79 -14.12 -14.50
C SER A 91 -5.64 -15.04 -14.08
N ASP A 92 -5.28 -16.02 -14.92
CA ASP A 92 -4.28 -17.01 -14.58
C ASP A 92 -3.02 -16.95 -15.47
N ASP A 93 -2.89 -15.92 -16.30
CA ASP A 93 -1.71 -15.77 -17.15
C ASP A 93 -0.50 -15.36 -16.28
N PRO A 94 0.53 -16.22 -16.16
CA PRO A 94 1.66 -15.93 -15.26
C PRO A 94 2.41 -14.64 -15.62
N ASN A 95 2.55 -14.33 -16.90
CA ASN A 95 3.25 -13.12 -17.33
C ASN A 95 2.49 -11.87 -16.95
N ARG A 96 1.16 -11.90 -17.09
CA ARG A 96 0.33 -10.76 -16.73
C ARG A 96 0.23 -10.58 -15.21
N LEU A 97 0.17 -11.70 -14.47
CA LEU A 97 0.22 -11.67 -13.02
C LEU A 97 1.51 -11.04 -12.53
N LYS A 98 2.63 -11.47 -13.08
CA LYS A 98 3.93 -10.90 -12.75
C LYS A 98 3.99 -9.41 -13.06
N ASN A 99 3.51 -9.01 -14.23
CA ASN A 99 3.57 -7.62 -14.65
C ASN A 99 2.75 -6.71 -13.73
N ILE A 100 1.51 -7.09 -13.39
CA ILE A 100 0.69 -6.27 -12.49
C ILE A 100 1.28 -6.23 -11.08
N ARG A 101 1.77 -7.36 -10.59
CA ARG A 101 2.40 -7.43 -9.28
C ARG A 101 3.62 -6.52 -9.19
N LEU A 102 4.52 -6.60 -10.16
CA LEU A 102 5.72 -5.76 -10.19
C LEU A 102 5.37 -4.28 -10.35
N LYS A 103 4.36 -3.98 -11.16
CA LYS A 103 3.91 -2.59 -11.34
C LYS A 103 3.42 -2.00 -10.03
N ILE A 104 2.66 -2.76 -9.26
CA ILE A 104 2.19 -2.33 -7.94
C ILE A 104 3.37 -2.11 -6.99
N ILE A 105 4.30 -3.06 -6.94
CA ILE A 105 5.48 -2.96 -6.08
C ILE A 105 6.31 -1.72 -6.44
N GLU A 106 6.58 -1.50 -7.72
CA GLU A 106 7.32 -0.33 -8.17
C GLU A 106 6.61 0.97 -7.81
N SER A 107 5.29 1.00 -7.95
CA SER A 107 4.50 2.18 -7.61
C SER A 107 4.57 2.50 -6.12
N LEU A 108 4.57 1.48 -5.27
CA LEU A 108 4.72 1.65 -3.83
C LEU A 108 6.11 2.15 -3.47
N GLN A 109 7.13 1.76 -4.22
CA GLN A 109 8.51 2.22 -4.00
C GLN A 109 8.75 3.63 -4.54
N ASN A 110 7.87 4.12 -5.40
CA ASN A 110 8.04 5.43 -6.02
C ASN A 110 7.91 6.55 -5.00
N ASN A 111 8.57 7.68 -5.25
CA ASN A 111 8.56 8.86 -4.35
C ASN A 111 8.99 8.55 -2.91
N GLU A 112 9.78 7.50 -2.72
CA GLU A 112 10.27 7.10 -1.39
C GLU A 112 9.16 6.72 -0.42
N LEU A 113 7.97 6.36 -0.92
CA LEU A 113 6.82 6.06 -0.06
C LEU A 113 7.13 4.92 0.92
N MET A 114 7.64 3.80 0.44
CA MET A 114 7.94 2.66 1.32
C MET A 114 9.09 2.96 2.27
N GLU A 115 10.06 3.78 1.85
CA GLU A 115 11.13 4.23 2.74
C GLU A 115 10.59 5.05 3.90
N THR A 116 9.66 5.96 3.63
CA THR A 116 9.00 6.75 4.67
C THR A 116 8.23 5.86 5.63
N ILE A 117 7.48 4.89 5.10
CA ILE A 117 6.71 3.94 5.89
C ILE A 117 7.64 3.13 6.81
N GLU A 118 8.74 2.60 6.28
CA GLU A 118 9.71 1.85 7.07
C GLU A 118 10.39 2.71 8.13
N THR A 119 10.70 3.96 7.81
CA THR A 119 11.29 4.90 8.76
C THR A 119 10.35 5.12 9.95
N ILE A 120 9.08 5.36 9.68
CA ILE A 120 8.08 5.56 10.75
C ILE A 120 7.94 4.30 11.60
N TYR A 121 7.90 3.13 10.97
CA TYR A 121 7.81 1.86 11.67
C TYR A 121 8.98 1.69 12.64
N ASN A 122 10.19 2.03 12.20
CA ASN A 122 11.41 1.85 12.99
C ASN A 122 11.57 2.87 14.09
N LEU A 123 10.85 3.99 14.07
CA LEU A 123 10.92 5.01 15.13
C LEU A 123 10.50 4.46 16.49
N LYS A 124 9.69 3.40 16.53
CA LYS A 124 9.17 2.82 17.77
C LYS A 124 9.67 1.40 18.02
N SER A 125 10.52 0.89 17.17
CA SER A 125 11.02 -0.47 17.34
C SER A 125 12.28 -0.51 18.21
#